data_b49205ee10f32229143c1ddfed462e97
#
_entry.id   b49205ee10f32229143c1ddfed462e97
#
_cell.length_a   1.000
_cell.length_b   1.000
_cell.length_c   1.000
_cell.angle_alpha   90.00
_cell.angle_beta   90.00
_cell.angle_gamma   90.00
#
_symmetry.space_group_name_H-M   'P 1'
#
loop_
_entity.id
_entity.type
_entity.pdbx_description
1 polymer ?
#
loop_
_entity_poly.entity_id
_entity_poly.type
_entity_poly.pdbx_seq_one_letter_code
_entity_poly.pdbx_strand_id
1 'polypeptide(L)'
;MSLSITKDQLCSILPHNKDAGSWYDSLQKFLPKYNIDTALRVAAFYAQCAHESGEFTTTSENLNYSADGLNKIFAKYFVNAGRDAGPYARQPEKIANVVYANRMGNGDIASGDGWKYRGRGLIQTTGHDNYSAFAKSMGMTIDQAIAYIETKDGAVESACWFWTKNNLNNLADTSNLTAMTKVINGGNNGLSDRVEHYNRILGILNGKVVETAPQTSSVTLKVGSTGQDVMRLQTALGLKADGNFGPATKDAVMKFQLKNGLTADGVAGPTTLSKIYK
;
A
#
# COMPACT_ATOMS: atom_id res chain seq x y z
N MET A 1 -4.75 -4.44 29.25
CA MET A 1 -5.73 -3.48 28.70
C MET A 1 -5.51 -3.42 27.20
N SER A 2 -6.58 -3.54 26.43
CA SER A 2 -6.51 -3.40 24.98
C SER A 2 -6.16 -1.96 24.63
N LEU A 3 -5.25 -1.73 23.68
CA LEU A 3 -4.88 -0.40 23.22
C LEU A 3 -6.07 0.19 22.45
N SER A 4 -6.55 1.34 22.90
CA SER A 4 -7.55 2.14 22.18
C SER A 4 -6.88 3.40 21.66
N ILE A 5 -7.02 3.70 20.37
CA ILE A 5 -6.58 4.97 19.78
C ILE A 5 -7.73 5.98 19.80
N THR A 6 -7.41 7.26 19.83
CA THR A 6 -8.39 8.32 19.63
C THR A 6 -8.60 8.59 18.13
N LYS A 7 -9.71 9.29 17.80
CA LYS A 7 -9.96 9.71 16.42
C LYS A 7 -8.88 10.66 15.89
N ASP A 8 -8.35 11.52 16.75
CA ASP A 8 -7.26 12.45 16.39
C ASP A 8 -5.94 11.71 16.14
N GLN A 9 -5.67 10.68 16.94
CA GLN A 9 -4.52 9.80 16.68
C GLN A 9 -4.69 9.08 15.33
N LEU A 10 -5.90 8.60 14.99
CA LEU A 10 -6.16 7.99 13.69
C LEU A 10 -5.91 8.98 12.54
N CYS A 11 -6.35 10.23 12.65
CA CYS A 11 -6.06 11.25 11.66
C CYS A 11 -4.55 11.51 11.53
N SER A 12 -3.81 11.46 12.63
CA SER A 12 -2.35 11.57 12.63
C SER A 12 -1.64 10.33 12.05
N ILE A 13 -2.25 9.16 12.20
CA ILE A 13 -1.78 7.90 11.61
C ILE A 13 -1.97 7.89 10.08
N LEU A 14 -3.04 8.48 9.57
CA LEU A 14 -3.41 8.54 8.15
C LEU A 14 -3.47 9.99 7.65
N PRO A 15 -2.35 10.74 7.66
CA PRO A 15 -2.36 12.20 7.46
C PRO A 15 -2.77 12.63 6.05
N HIS A 16 -2.61 11.77 5.05
CA HIS A 16 -3.00 12.08 3.68
C HIS A 16 -4.44 11.65 3.34
N ASN A 17 -5.11 10.97 4.28
CA ASN A 17 -6.52 10.60 4.12
C ASN A 17 -7.44 11.64 4.78
N LYS A 18 -8.06 12.50 3.97
CA LYS A 18 -8.99 13.54 4.46
C LYS A 18 -10.23 12.98 5.15
N ASP A 19 -10.55 11.70 4.90
CA ASP A 19 -11.68 10.97 5.50
C ASP A 19 -11.23 9.93 6.55
N ALA A 20 -10.01 10.06 7.08
CA ALA A 20 -9.44 9.11 8.05
C ALA A 20 -10.38 8.84 9.24
N GLY A 21 -10.99 9.89 9.76
CA GLY A 21 -11.91 9.79 10.90
C GLY A 21 -13.13 8.90 10.68
N SER A 22 -13.54 8.67 9.44
CA SER A 22 -14.69 7.82 9.11
C SER A 22 -14.40 6.31 9.25
N TRP A 23 -13.13 5.93 9.37
CA TRP A 23 -12.71 4.54 9.60
C TRP A 23 -12.67 4.16 11.08
N TYR A 24 -12.81 5.16 11.96
CA TYR A 24 -12.59 4.99 13.40
C TYR A 24 -13.46 3.89 14.02
N ASP A 25 -14.76 3.91 13.78
CA ASP A 25 -15.70 2.97 14.40
C ASP A 25 -15.45 1.53 13.95
N SER A 26 -15.18 1.32 12.65
CA SER A 26 -14.84 0.01 12.10
C SER A 26 -13.54 -0.55 12.70
N LEU A 27 -12.52 0.30 12.84
CA LEU A 27 -11.24 -0.11 13.43
C LEU A 27 -11.37 -0.43 14.92
N GLN A 28 -12.08 0.39 15.70
CA GLN A 28 -12.36 0.11 17.12
C GLN A 28 -13.15 -1.19 17.32
N LYS A 29 -14.04 -1.50 16.40
CA LYS A 29 -14.87 -2.72 16.43
C LYS A 29 -14.06 -3.98 16.16
N PHE A 30 -13.20 -3.95 15.13
CA PHE A 30 -12.59 -5.18 14.62
C PHE A 30 -11.19 -5.45 15.14
N LEU A 31 -10.33 -4.45 15.36
CA LEU A 31 -8.96 -4.70 15.81
C LEU A 31 -8.91 -5.53 17.11
N PRO A 32 -9.67 -5.20 18.18
CA PRO A 32 -9.67 -6.01 19.40
C PRO A 32 -10.22 -7.42 19.18
N LYS A 33 -11.26 -7.58 18.33
CA LYS A 33 -11.85 -8.88 18.00
C LYS A 33 -10.82 -9.88 17.44
N TYR A 34 -9.80 -9.35 16.74
CA TYR A 34 -8.74 -10.14 16.13
C TYR A 34 -7.40 -10.07 16.90
N ASN A 35 -7.43 -9.65 18.18
CA ASN A 35 -6.26 -9.49 19.05
C ASN A 35 -5.17 -8.57 18.45
N ILE A 36 -5.57 -7.56 17.66
CA ILE A 36 -4.69 -6.50 17.18
C ILE A 36 -4.83 -5.33 18.17
N ASP A 37 -4.29 -5.52 19.37
CA ASP A 37 -4.60 -4.72 20.55
C ASP A 37 -3.39 -4.25 21.36
N THR A 38 -2.17 -4.51 20.88
CA THR A 38 -0.93 -3.96 21.43
C THR A 38 -0.35 -2.88 20.51
N ALA A 39 0.48 -1.99 21.04
CA ALA A 39 1.09 -0.92 20.24
C ALA A 39 1.89 -1.47 19.04
N LEU A 40 2.60 -2.59 19.20
CA LEU A 40 3.36 -3.22 18.12
C LEU A 40 2.43 -3.78 17.03
N ARG A 41 1.38 -4.50 17.42
CA ARG A 41 0.41 -5.10 16.50
C ARG A 41 -0.40 -4.03 15.74
N VAL A 42 -0.88 -3.02 16.47
CA VAL A 42 -1.63 -1.91 15.88
C VAL A 42 -0.74 -1.12 14.91
N ALA A 43 0.48 -0.75 15.31
CA ALA A 43 1.40 -0.04 14.42
C ALA A 43 1.73 -0.86 13.16
N ALA A 44 1.98 -2.16 13.31
CA ALA A 44 2.26 -3.04 12.19
C ALA A 44 1.07 -3.20 11.25
N PHE A 45 -0.15 -3.40 11.79
CA PHE A 45 -1.37 -3.51 10.99
C PHE A 45 -1.63 -2.24 10.17
N TYR A 46 -1.60 -1.08 10.82
CA TYR A 46 -1.80 0.19 10.12
C TYR A 46 -0.71 0.44 9.07
N ALA A 47 0.56 0.14 9.36
CA ALA A 47 1.65 0.35 8.42
C ALA A 47 1.48 -0.49 7.14
N GLN A 48 1.08 -1.76 7.29
CA GLN A 48 0.84 -2.63 6.16
C GLN A 48 -0.40 -2.19 5.36
N CYS A 49 -1.53 -1.94 6.04
CA CYS A 49 -2.75 -1.51 5.39
C CYS A 49 -2.61 -0.12 4.73
N ALA A 50 -1.91 0.83 5.37
CA ALA A 50 -1.66 2.15 4.80
C ALA A 50 -0.88 2.07 3.49
N HIS A 51 0.17 1.22 3.44
CA HIS A 51 0.93 0.99 2.22
C HIS A 51 0.04 0.40 1.10
N GLU A 52 -0.71 -0.68 1.39
CA GLU A 52 -1.51 -1.40 0.38
C GLU A 52 -2.68 -0.57 -0.16
N SER A 53 -3.26 0.30 0.65
CA SER A 53 -4.47 1.05 0.32
C SER A 53 -4.24 2.56 0.12
N GLY A 54 -2.98 3.02 0.10
CA GLY A 54 -2.66 4.45 0.05
C GLY A 54 -3.30 5.21 1.21
N GLU A 55 -2.98 4.81 2.46
CA GLU A 55 -3.58 5.36 3.67
C GLU A 55 -5.13 5.26 3.71
N PHE A 56 -5.66 4.10 3.32
CA PHE A 56 -7.11 3.80 3.33
C PHE A 56 -7.93 4.63 2.33
N THR A 57 -7.27 5.22 1.34
CA THR A 57 -7.96 5.99 0.28
C THR A 57 -8.45 5.12 -0.87
N THR A 58 -7.84 3.95 -1.06
CA THR A 58 -8.14 3.02 -2.16
C THR A 58 -8.49 1.65 -1.60
N THR A 59 -9.77 1.28 -1.69
CA THR A 59 -10.29 -0.02 -1.22
C THR A 59 -10.69 -0.97 -2.36
N SER A 60 -10.47 -0.57 -3.61
CA SER A 60 -10.67 -1.39 -4.80
C SER A 60 -9.56 -1.09 -5.79
N GLU A 61 -9.01 -2.13 -6.42
CA GLU A 61 -7.95 -1.94 -7.38
C GLU A 61 -8.40 -1.14 -8.60
N ASN A 62 -7.50 -0.30 -9.10
CA ASN A 62 -7.72 0.50 -10.29
C ASN A 62 -7.12 -0.18 -11.52
N LEU A 63 -7.97 -0.78 -12.36
CA LEU A 63 -7.60 -1.45 -13.60
C LEU A 63 -7.79 -0.58 -14.85
N ASN A 64 -7.89 0.73 -14.70
CA ASN A 64 -8.11 1.67 -15.81
C ASN A 64 -6.79 2.02 -16.52
N TYR A 65 -6.21 1.08 -17.24
CA TYR A 65 -4.93 1.22 -17.93
C TYR A 65 -5.11 1.61 -19.42
N SER A 66 -4.14 2.40 -19.95
CA SER A 66 -3.97 2.59 -21.39
C SER A 66 -3.35 1.34 -22.03
N ALA A 67 -3.37 1.24 -23.37
CA ALA A 67 -2.70 0.15 -24.09
C ALA A 67 -1.19 0.07 -23.73
N ASP A 68 -0.50 1.22 -23.71
CA ASP A 68 0.91 1.27 -23.30
C ASP A 68 1.12 0.85 -21.86
N GLY A 69 0.20 1.23 -20.95
CA GLY A 69 0.21 0.81 -19.57
C GLY A 69 0.05 -0.70 -19.43
N LEU A 70 -0.85 -1.31 -20.20
CA LEU A 70 -1.05 -2.77 -20.24
C LEU A 70 0.20 -3.50 -20.73
N ASN A 71 0.80 -3.02 -21.81
CA ASN A 71 2.03 -3.60 -22.37
C ASN A 71 3.22 -3.50 -21.40
N LYS A 72 3.29 -2.42 -20.61
CA LYS A 72 4.37 -2.21 -19.64
C LYS A 72 4.16 -2.98 -18.33
N ILE A 73 2.97 -2.88 -17.74
CA ILE A 73 2.68 -3.39 -16.39
C ILE A 73 2.26 -4.86 -16.43
N PHE A 74 1.48 -5.23 -17.43
CA PHE A 74 0.94 -6.56 -17.63
C PHE A 74 1.54 -7.26 -18.86
N ALA A 75 2.82 -7.00 -19.15
CA ALA A 75 3.53 -7.54 -20.30
C ALA A 75 3.34 -9.04 -20.47
N LYS A 76 3.32 -9.81 -19.38
CA LYS A 76 3.07 -11.26 -19.38
C LYS A 76 1.77 -11.66 -20.11
N TYR A 77 0.72 -10.84 -19.96
CA TYR A 77 -0.63 -11.14 -20.45
C TYR A 77 -0.94 -10.49 -21.79
N PHE A 78 -0.14 -9.52 -22.21
CA PHE A 78 -0.32 -8.79 -23.46
C PHE A 78 0.88 -9.04 -24.39
N VAL A 79 2.00 -8.40 -24.19
CA VAL A 79 3.18 -8.49 -25.08
C VAL A 79 3.66 -9.93 -25.23
N ASN A 80 3.93 -10.62 -24.11
CA ASN A 80 4.47 -11.97 -24.13
C ASN A 80 3.45 -13.03 -24.57
N ALA A 81 2.17 -12.72 -24.47
CA ALA A 81 1.07 -13.55 -24.91
C ALA A 81 0.63 -13.24 -26.37
N GLY A 82 1.26 -12.28 -27.04
CA GLY A 82 0.89 -11.84 -28.38
C GLY A 82 -0.52 -11.23 -28.46
N ARG A 83 -1.04 -10.70 -27.34
CA ARG A 83 -2.38 -10.09 -27.27
C ARG A 83 -2.30 -8.60 -27.53
N ASP A 84 -3.04 -8.10 -28.52
CA ASP A 84 -3.22 -6.67 -28.74
C ASP A 84 -3.87 -6.02 -27.54
N ALA A 85 -3.23 -5.00 -26.96
CA ALA A 85 -3.73 -4.25 -25.82
C ALA A 85 -4.78 -3.19 -26.18
N GLY A 86 -4.89 -2.82 -27.46
CA GLY A 86 -5.82 -1.78 -27.94
C GLY A 86 -7.27 -2.02 -27.51
N PRO A 87 -7.88 -3.18 -27.78
CA PRO A 87 -9.26 -3.51 -27.41
C PRO A 87 -9.54 -3.57 -25.91
N TYR A 88 -8.49 -3.61 -25.08
CA TYR A 88 -8.57 -3.68 -23.62
C TYR A 88 -8.31 -2.32 -22.95
N ALA A 89 -7.75 -1.36 -23.68
CA ALA A 89 -7.44 -0.05 -23.13
C ALA A 89 -8.68 0.60 -22.51
N ARG A 90 -8.54 1.04 -21.26
CA ARG A 90 -9.64 1.67 -20.48
C ARG A 90 -10.89 0.79 -20.32
N GLN A 91 -10.71 -0.53 -20.35
CA GLN A 91 -11.75 -1.54 -20.12
C GLN A 91 -11.42 -2.38 -18.86
N PRO A 92 -11.61 -1.83 -17.62
CA PRO A 92 -11.18 -2.48 -16.38
C PRO A 92 -11.66 -3.92 -16.23
N GLU A 93 -12.91 -4.20 -16.60
CA GLU A 93 -13.49 -5.54 -16.51
C GLU A 93 -12.78 -6.54 -17.44
N LYS A 94 -12.57 -6.16 -18.70
CA LYS A 94 -11.84 -7.01 -19.66
C LYS A 94 -10.39 -7.23 -19.21
N ILE A 95 -9.75 -6.20 -18.64
CA ILE A 95 -8.39 -6.30 -18.14
C ILE A 95 -8.33 -7.29 -16.98
N ALA A 96 -9.23 -7.15 -15.99
CA ALA A 96 -9.32 -8.07 -14.85
C ALA A 96 -9.49 -9.53 -15.31
N ASN A 97 -10.44 -9.76 -16.22
CA ASN A 97 -10.73 -11.10 -16.71
C ASN A 97 -9.55 -11.74 -17.45
N VAL A 98 -8.68 -10.94 -18.08
CA VAL A 98 -7.43 -11.44 -18.69
C VAL A 98 -6.35 -11.70 -17.64
N VAL A 99 -6.13 -10.75 -16.74
CA VAL A 99 -5.00 -10.77 -15.80
C VAL A 99 -5.19 -11.84 -14.73
N TYR A 100 -6.43 -12.09 -14.31
CA TYR A 100 -6.76 -13.01 -13.23
C TYR A 100 -7.35 -14.34 -13.67
N ALA A 101 -7.50 -14.59 -14.99
CA ALA A 101 -7.97 -15.87 -15.51
C ALA A 101 -7.11 -17.06 -15.07
N ASN A 102 -7.75 -18.17 -14.72
CA ASN A 102 -7.12 -19.43 -14.33
C ASN A 102 -6.12 -19.28 -13.15
N ARG A 103 -6.39 -18.34 -12.24
CA ARG A 103 -5.56 -18.06 -11.08
C ARG A 103 -6.42 -17.95 -9.83
N MET A 104 -5.88 -18.35 -8.67
CA MET A 104 -6.52 -18.17 -7.34
C MET A 104 -7.97 -18.69 -7.32
N GLY A 105 -8.22 -19.82 -8.01
CA GLY A 105 -9.54 -20.42 -8.11
C GLY A 105 -10.50 -19.77 -9.13
N ASN A 106 -10.08 -18.73 -9.85
CA ASN A 106 -10.88 -18.15 -10.92
C ASN A 106 -10.95 -19.07 -12.13
N GLY A 107 -12.07 -19.06 -12.84
CA GLY A 107 -12.22 -19.67 -14.15
C GLY A 107 -11.44 -18.94 -15.25
N ASP A 108 -11.74 -19.29 -16.49
CA ASP A 108 -11.14 -18.66 -17.68
C ASP A 108 -11.62 -17.22 -17.91
N ILE A 109 -11.16 -16.58 -19.00
CA ILE A 109 -11.53 -15.20 -19.34
C ILE A 109 -13.05 -15.04 -19.51
N ALA A 110 -13.73 -16.06 -20.02
CA ALA A 110 -15.17 -16.02 -20.31
C ALA A 110 -16.02 -16.14 -19.03
N SER A 111 -15.46 -16.70 -17.95
CA SER A 111 -16.17 -16.83 -16.66
C SER A 111 -16.54 -15.50 -16.01
N GLY A 112 -15.82 -14.42 -16.32
CA GLY A 112 -16.00 -13.13 -15.64
C GLY A 112 -15.41 -13.07 -14.22
N ASP A 113 -14.82 -14.16 -13.74
CA ASP A 113 -14.30 -14.29 -12.37
C ASP A 113 -13.20 -13.29 -12.06
N GLY A 114 -12.37 -12.95 -13.05
CA GLY A 114 -11.31 -11.96 -12.88
C GLY A 114 -11.84 -10.61 -12.39
N TRP A 115 -12.94 -10.14 -12.95
CA TRP A 115 -13.61 -8.91 -12.52
C TRP A 115 -14.41 -9.10 -11.24
N LYS A 116 -15.16 -10.20 -11.15
CA LYS A 116 -15.98 -10.51 -9.98
C LYS A 116 -15.14 -10.53 -8.70
N TYR A 117 -13.98 -11.19 -8.75
CA TYR A 117 -13.08 -11.40 -7.61
C TYR A 117 -11.82 -10.53 -7.67
N ARG A 118 -11.92 -9.33 -8.27
CA ARG A 118 -10.83 -8.34 -8.27
C ARG A 118 -10.46 -7.91 -6.86
N GLY A 119 -9.31 -7.27 -6.70
CA GLY A 119 -8.81 -6.82 -5.40
C GLY A 119 -9.72 -5.81 -4.71
N ARG A 120 -10.11 -6.10 -3.46
CA ARG A 120 -10.92 -5.21 -2.60
C ARG A 120 -10.44 -5.25 -1.16
N GLY A 121 -10.80 -4.20 -0.40
CA GLY A 121 -10.47 -4.03 1.00
C GLY A 121 -9.06 -3.48 1.22
N LEU A 122 -8.65 -3.33 2.49
CA LEU A 122 -7.40 -2.67 2.87
C LEU A 122 -6.13 -3.47 2.52
N ILE A 123 -6.24 -4.80 2.37
CA ILE A 123 -5.14 -5.72 1.98
C ILE A 123 -5.42 -6.36 0.61
N GLN A 124 -6.33 -5.80 -0.17
CA GLN A 124 -6.62 -6.22 -1.54
C GLN A 124 -6.91 -7.73 -1.67
N THR A 125 -7.96 -8.22 -0.98
CA THR A 125 -8.47 -9.59 -1.14
C THR A 125 -8.83 -9.85 -2.60
N THR A 126 -8.16 -10.82 -3.25
CA THR A 126 -8.26 -11.09 -4.70
C THR A 126 -8.41 -12.59 -4.96
N GLY A 127 -9.23 -12.95 -5.95
CA GLY A 127 -9.42 -14.33 -6.44
C GLY A 127 -10.48 -15.10 -5.67
N HIS A 128 -11.15 -16.01 -6.40
CA HIS A 128 -12.26 -16.85 -5.92
C HIS A 128 -11.93 -17.56 -4.59
N ASP A 129 -10.75 -18.19 -4.49
CA ASP A 129 -10.39 -18.95 -3.29
C ASP A 129 -10.31 -18.10 -2.03
N ASN A 130 -9.78 -16.87 -2.14
CA ASN A 130 -9.70 -15.95 -1.01
C ASN A 130 -11.07 -15.43 -0.59
N TYR A 131 -11.91 -15.08 -1.57
CA TYR A 131 -13.30 -14.66 -1.28
C TYR A 131 -14.10 -15.80 -0.68
N SER A 132 -13.97 -17.03 -1.20
CA SER A 132 -14.62 -18.23 -0.68
C SER A 132 -14.20 -18.53 0.76
N ALA A 133 -12.89 -18.46 1.05
CA ALA A 133 -12.35 -18.69 2.38
C ALA A 133 -12.83 -17.63 3.38
N PHE A 134 -12.85 -16.35 2.98
CA PHE A 134 -13.37 -15.26 3.81
C PHE A 134 -14.88 -15.42 4.05
N ALA A 135 -15.68 -15.64 3.00
CA ALA A 135 -17.11 -15.86 3.09
C ALA A 135 -17.46 -17.01 4.05
N LYS A 136 -16.76 -18.16 3.90
CA LYS A 136 -16.92 -19.32 4.79
C LYS A 136 -16.62 -18.99 6.24
N SER A 137 -15.57 -18.21 6.50
CA SER A 137 -15.18 -17.82 7.87
C SER A 137 -16.18 -16.88 8.52
N MET A 138 -16.94 -16.11 7.73
CA MET A 138 -17.96 -15.18 8.19
C MET A 138 -19.39 -15.78 8.18
N GLY A 139 -19.57 -17.02 7.71
CA GLY A 139 -20.90 -17.61 7.53
C GLY A 139 -21.75 -16.92 6.44
N MET A 140 -21.10 -16.37 5.42
CA MET A 140 -21.71 -15.62 4.33
C MET A 140 -21.63 -16.41 3.02
N THR A 141 -22.51 -16.08 2.05
CA THR A 141 -22.28 -16.43 0.66
C THR A 141 -21.12 -15.59 0.07
N ILE A 142 -20.53 -16.06 -1.04
CA ILE A 142 -19.45 -15.30 -1.70
C ILE A 142 -19.93 -13.90 -2.14
N ASP A 143 -21.15 -13.80 -2.68
CA ASP A 143 -21.72 -12.54 -3.13
C ASP A 143 -21.97 -11.56 -1.96
N GLN A 144 -22.41 -12.07 -0.81
CA GLN A 144 -22.50 -11.29 0.42
C GLN A 144 -21.14 -10.81 0.89
N ALA A 145 -20.10 -11.67 0.82
CA ALA A 145 -18.75 -11.30 1.20
C ALA A 145 -18.16 -10.22 0.27
N ILE A 146 -18.42 -10.30 -1.05
CA ILE A 146 -18.03 -9.26 -2.00
C ILE A 146 -18.64 -7.91 -1.62
N ALA A 147 -19.98 -7.87 -1.43
CA ALA A 147 -20.69 -6.66 -1.05
C ALA A 147 -20.22 -6.13 0.32
N TYR A 148 -19.93 -7.02 1.26
CA TYR A 148 -19.45 -6.66 2.59
C TYR A 148 -18.07 -6.01 2.55
N ILE A 149 -17.09 -6.59 1.81
CA ILE A 149 -15.72 -6.04 1.70
C ILE A 149 -15.72 -4.63 1.07
N GLU A 150 -16.72 -4.26 0.30
CA GLU A 150 -16.88 -2.91 -0.25
C GLU A 150 -17.31 -1.86 0.80
N THR A 151 -17.78 -2.30 1.97
CA THR A 151 -18.06 -1.42 3.12
C THR A 151 -16.78 -1.17 3.94
N LYS A 152 -16.76 -0.10 4.77
CA LYS A 152 -15.64 0.16 5.70
C LYS A 152 -15.47 -0.98 6.70
N ASP A 153 -16.56 -1.49 7.26
CA ASP A 153 -16.56 -2.63 8.17
C ASP A 153 -15.93 -3.85 7.51
N GLY A 154 -16.39 -4.21 6.33
CA GLY A 154 -15.88 -5.37 5.61
C GLY A 154 -14.44 -5.21 5.12
N ALA A 155 -14.05 -4.00 4.71
CA ALA A 155 -12.67 -3.71 4.32
C ALA A 155 -11.69 -3.88 5.50
N VAL A 156 -12.08 -3.43 6.70
CA VAL A 156 -11.29 -3.62 7.92
C VAL A 156 -11.33 -5.09 8.37
N GLU A 157 -12.51 -5.71 8.43
CA GLU A 157 -12.63 -7.08 8.92
C GLU A 157 -11.94 -8.10 8.02
N SER A 158 -12.00 -7.93 6.69
CA SER A 158 -11.26 -8.79 5.75
C SER A 158 -9.74 -8.68 5.92
N ALA A 159 -9.24 -7.48 6.22
CA ALA A 159 -7.82 -7.28 6.52
C ALA A 159 -7.43 -7.94 7.86
N CYS A 160 -8.25 -7.81 8.90
CA CYS A 160 -8.04 -8.48 10.19
C CYS A 160 -8.10 -10.02 10.06
N TRP A 161 -9.03 -10.53 9.28
CA TRP A 161 -9.12 -11.97 8.97
C TRP A 161 -7.86 -12.47 8.26
N PHE A 162 -7.40 -11.78 7.21
CA PHE A 162 -6.16 -12.12 6.51
C PHE A 162 -4.97 -12.10 7.47
N TRP A 163 -4.90 -11.08 8.33
CA TRP A 163 -3.87 -10.91 9.35
C TRP A 163 -3.78 -12.12 10.29
N THR A 164 -4.93 -12.56 10.80
CA THR A 164 -5.01 -13.69 11.73
C THR A 164 -4.74 -15.01 11.03
N LYS A 165 -5.33 -15.24 9.85
CA LYS A 165 -5.11 -16.44 9.03
C LYS A 165 -3.63 -16.67 8.75
N ASN A 166 -2.85 -15.62 8.60
CA ASN A 166 -1.42 -15.69 8.31
C ASN A 166 -0.51 -15.48 9.54
N ASN A 167 -1.06 -15.55 10.76
CA ASN A 167 -0.33 -15.42 12.03
C ASN A 167 0.53 -14.14 12.13
N LEU A 168 0.07 -13.02 11.54
CA LEU A 168 0.84 -11.78 11.49
C LEU A 168 1.00 -11.11 12.85
N ASN A 169 0.14 -11.40 13.84
CA ASN A 169 0.34 -10.95 15.21
C ASN A 169 1.70 -11.43 15.78
N ASN A 170 2.10 -12.67 15.53
CA ASN A 170 3.39 -13.20 16.02
C ASN A 170 4.59 -12.47 15.39
N LEU A 171 4.46 -12.08 14.11
CA LEU A 171 5.49 -11.28 13.43
C LEU A 171 5.51 -9.84 13.94
N ALA A 172 4.34 -9.29 14.26
CA ALA A 172 4.21 -7.95 14.83
C ALA A 172 4.82 -7.86 16.23
N ASP A 173 4.60 -8.87 17.08
CA ASP A 173 5.15 -8.92 18.43
C ASP A 173 6.69 -8.89 18.46
N THR A 174 7.32 -9.35 17.37
CA THR A 174 8.78 -9.30 17.18
C THR A 174 9.22 -8.19 16.22
N SER A 175 8.32 -7.32 15.81
CA SER A 175 8.57 -6.23 14.83
C SER A 175 9.19 -6.72 13.52
N ASN A 176 8.87 -7.95 13.09
CA ASN A 176 9.45 -8.54 11.88
C ASN A 176 8.71 -8.08 10.61
N LEU A 177 8.88 -6.79 10.27
CA LEU A 177 8.23 -6.17 9.12
C LEU A 177 8.63 -6.79 7.79
N THR A 178 9.86 -7.29 7.68
CA THR A 178 10.33 -7.98 6.47
C THR A 178 9.54 -9.26 6.19
N ALA A 179 9.35 -10.08 7.22
CA ALA A 179 8.56 -11.32 7.07
C ALA A 179 7.09 -11.00 6.79
N MET A 180 6.50 -10.01 7.48
CA MET A 180 5.13 -9.55 7.21
C MET A 180 4.95 -9.09 5.76
N THR A 181 5.87 -8.26 5.26
CA THR A 181 5.84 -7.78 3.87
C THR A 181 5.88 -8.93 2.88
N LYS A 182 6.72 -9.94 3.11
CA LYS A 182 6.77 -11.14 2.26
C LYS A 182 5.46 -11.93 2.26
N VAL A 183 4.81 -12.05 3.41
CA VAL A 183 3.52 -12.74 3.51
C VAL A 183 2.42 -11.99 2.74
N ILE A 184 2.41 -10.67 2.81
CA ILE A 184 1.35 -9.84 2.22
C ILE A 184 1.52 -9.70 0.70
N ASN A 185 2.74 -9.40 0.22
CA ASN A 185 2.97 -9.09 -1.20
C ASN A 185 3.87 -10.10 -1.96
N GLY A 186 4.30 -11.17 -1.30
CA GLY A 186 5.16 -12.20 -1.91
C GLY A 186 6.63 -11.80 -2.05
N GLY A 187 7.03 -10.60 -1.63
CA GLY A 187 8.40 -10.08 -1.77
C GLY A 187 8.72 -8.97 -0.78
N ASN A 188 9.72 -8.15 -1.11
CA ASN A 188 10.15 -7.01 -0.27
C ASN A 188 9.71 -5.65 -0.85
N ASN A 189 8.78 -5.63 -1.80
CA ASN A 189 8.33 -4.38 -2.42
C ASN A 189 7.65 -3.48 -1.37
N GLY A 190 8.06 -2.22 -1.32
CA GLY A 190 7.54 -1.24 -0.37
C GLY A 190 7.98 -1.44 1.08
N LEU A 191 8.99 -2.28 1.36
CA LEU A 191 9.45 -2.53 2.73
C LEU A 191 9.88 -1.26 3.45
N SER A 192 10.62 -0.35 2.79
CA SER A 192 11.07 0.91 3.38
C SER A 192 9.90 1.80 3.80
N ASP A 193 8.89 1.94 2.94
CA ASP A 193 7.68 2.71 3.21
C ASP A 193 6.87 2.12 4.39
N ARG A 194 6.73 0.79 4.45
CA ARG A 194 6.07 0.10 5.56
C ARG A 194 6.81 0.29 6.89
N VAL A 195 8.15 0.29 6.87
CA VAL A 195 8.98 0.57 8.04
C VAL A 195 8.83 2.02 8.48
N GLU A 196 8.79 2.97 7.55
CA GLU A 196 8.55 4.39 7.83
C GLU A 196 7.19 4.60 8.51
N HIS A 197 6.12 4.06 7.90
CA HIS A 197 4.79 4.06 8.50
C HIS A 197 4.80 3.45 9.91
N TYR A 198 5.39 2.27 10.07
CA TYR A 198 5.44 1.58 11.36
C TYR A 198 6.09 2.42 12.46
N ASN A 199 7.28 2.97 12.20
CA ASN A 199 8.02 3.76 13.19
C ASN A 199 7.26 5.04 13.56
N ARG A 200 6.68 5.73 12.58
CA ARG A 200 5.86 6.92 12.79
C ARG A 200 4.62 6.60 13.64
N ILE A 201 3.90 5.55 13.28
CA ILE A 201 2.68 5.15 13.98
C ILE A 201 3.00 4.71 15.41
N LEU A 202 4.05 3.92 15.60
CA LEU A 202 4.48 3.49 16.93
C LEU A 202 4.87 4.70 17.82
N GLY A 203 5.48 5.72 17.24
CA GLY A 203 5.76 6.99 17.92
C GLY A 203 4.47 7.67 18.41
N ILE A 204 3.44 7.77 17.57
CA ILE A 204 2.13 8.34 17.92
C ILE A 204 1.47 7.54 19.05
N LEU A 205 1.46 6.22 18.95
CA LEU A 205 0.85 5.35 19.95
C LEU A 205 1.53 5.41 21.32
N ASN A 206 2.83 5.63 21.34
CA ASN A 206 3.61 5.74 22.58
C ASN A 206 3.62 7.17 23.19
N GLY A 207 2.76 8.07 22.68
CA GLY A 207 2.65 9.45 23.19
C GLY A 207 3.86 10.31 22.91
N LYS A 208 4.79 9.87 22.06
CA LYS A 208 5.83 10.75 21.52
C LYS A 208 5.13 11.68 20.53
N VAL A 209 5.14 12.97 20.83
CA VAL A 209 4.79 13.99 19.82
C VAL A 209 5.77 13.76 18.69
N VAL A 210 5.28 13.13 17.63
CA VAL A 210 6.03 13.12 16.38
C VAL A 210 5.82 14.52 15.82
N GLU A 211 6.73 15.45 16.23
CA GLU A 211 6.95 16.59 15.37
C GLU A 211 7.13 15.98 13.98
N THR A 212 6.37 16.45 13.01
CA THR A 212 6.55 16.11 11.60
C THR A 212 7.83 16.80 11.10
N ALA A 213 8.94 16.52 11.78
CA ALA A 213 10.25 16.71 11.21
C ALA A 213 10.41 15.63 10.14
N PRO A 214 10.84 15.99 8.95
CA PRO A 214 11.14 15.03 7.91
C PRO A 214 12.17 14.05 8.50
N GLN A 215 11.76 12.80 8.75
CA GLN A 215 12.71 11.79 9.18
C GLN A 215 13.73 11.65 8.05
N THR A 216 14.95 12.06 8.37
CA THR A 216 16.12 11.70 7.58
C THR A 216 16.33 10.20 7.76
N SER A 217 15.54 9.42 7.04
CA SER A 217 15.83 8.01 6.82
C SER A 217 17.24 7.93 6.22
N SER A 218 17.99 6.89 6.53
CA SER A 218 19.27 6.56 5.89
C SER A 218 19.14 6.30 4.37
N VAL A 219 18.04 6.72 3.77
CA VAL A 219 17.77 6.61 2.34
C VAL A 219 18.70 7.56 1.60
N THR A 220 19.44 6.99 0.68
CA THR A 220 20.25 7.72 -0.29
C THR A 220 19.65 7.47 -1.67
N LEU A 221 19.10 8.52 -2.28
CA LEU A 221 18.54 8.48 -3.62
C LEU A 221 19.57 8.98 -4.64
N LYS A 222 19.78 8.21 -5.70
CA LYS A 222 20.76 8.50 -6.75
C LYS A 222 20.27 7.96 -8.08
N VAL A 223 20.98 8.22 -9.17
CA VAL A 223 20.64 7.68 -10.50
C VAL A 223 20.43 6.17 -10.41
N GLY A 224 19.29 5.71 -10.93
CA GLY A 224 18.82 4.32 -10.87
C GLY A 224 17.91 4.01 -9.67
N SER A 225 17.77 4.89 -8.68
CA SER A 225 16.74 4.75 -7.65
C SER A 225 15.35 4.92 -8.27
N THR A 226 14.37 4.13 -7.80
CA THR A 226 12.98 4.18 -8.28
C THR A 226 11.99 4.12 -7.12
N GLY A 227 10.75 4.53 -7.38
CA GLY A 227 9.65 4.39 -6.41
C GLY A 227 9.23 5.69 -5.75
N GLN A 228 8.51 5.56 -4.66
CA GLN A 228 7.77 6.65 -4.03
C GLN A 228 8.69 7.72 -3.42
N ASP A 229 9.84 7.33 -2.85
CA ASP A 229 10.81 8.29 -2.33
C ASP A 229 11.39 9.18 -3.44
N VAL A 230 11.57 8.62 -4.65
CA VAL A 230 11.97 9.39 -5.83
C VAL A 230 10.86 10.34 -6.26
N MET A 231 9.60 9.89 -6.25
CA MET A 231 8.44 10.75 -6.57
C MET A 231 8.33 11.92 -5.58
N ARG A 232 8.49 11.65 -4.28
CA ARG A 232 8.49 12.70 -3.22
C ARG A 232 9.61 13.70 -3.44
N LEU A 233 10.82 13.22 -3.73
CA LEU A 233 11.97 14.06 -4.04
C LEU A 233 11.71 14.93 -5.28
N GLN A 234 11.21 14.35 -6.35
CA GLN A 234 10.87 15.04 -7.59
C GLN A 234 9.82 16.13 -7.36
N THR A 235 8.76 15.81 -6.61
CA THR A 235 7.71 16.79 -6.24
C THR A 235 8.31 17.96 -5.47
N ALA A 236 9.14 17.69 -4.45
CA ALA A 236 9.77 18.71 -3.62
C ALA A 236 10.74 19.60 -4.43
N LEU A 237 11.35 19.06 -5.48
CA LEU A 237 12.22 19.79 -6.40
C LEU A 237 11.47 20.44 -7.58
N GLY A 238 10.12 20.35 -7.62
CA GLY A 238 9.30 20.93 -8.68
C GLY A 238 9.39 20.20 -10.02
N LEU A 239 9.76 18.93 -10.01
CA LEU A 239 9.81 18.08 -11.20
C LEU A 239 8.53 17.26 -11.36
N LYS A 240 8.33 16.73 -12.59
CA LYS A 240 7.33 15.70 -12.82
C LYS A 240 7.71 14.45 -12.02
N ALA A 241 6.83 14.00 -11.11
CA ALA A 241 7.05 12.87 -10.24
C ALA A 241 6.75 11.54 -10.99
N ASP A 242 7.72 11.06 -11.77
CA ASP A 242 7.64 9.80 -12.51
C ASP A 242 8.18 8.60 -11.73
N GLY A 243 8.77 8.83 -10.56
CA GLY A 243 9.33 7.82 -9.69
C GLY A 243 10.64 7.20 -10.20
N ASN A 244 11.29 7.81 -11.20
CA ASN A 244 12.57 7.33 -11.71
C ASN A 244 13.65 8.41 -11.51
N PHE A 245 14.66 8.12 -10.72
CA PHE A 245 15.80 9.03 -10.53
C PHE A 245 16.73 8.96 -11.75
N GLY A 246 16.35 9.70 -12.78
CA GLY A 246 17.13 9.86 -14.00
C GLY A 246 18.05 11.09 -13.97
N PRO A 247 18.69 11.44 -15.13
CA PRO A 247 19.57 12.59 -15.26
C PRO A 247 18.92 13.92 -14.84
N ALA A 248 17.66 14.13 -15.21
CA ALA A 248 16.91 15.35 -14.85
C ALA A 248 16.74 15.50 -13.32
N THR A 249 16.48 14.41 -12.61
CA THR A 249 16.39 14.40 -11.16
C THR A 249 17.75 14.66 -10.52
N LYS A 250 18.82 14.04 -11.05
CA LYS A 250 20.20 14.31 -10.61
C LYS A 250 20.55 15.80 -10.73
N ASP A 251 20.29 16.40 -11.89
CA ASP A 251 20.59 17.82 -12.15
C ASP A 251 19.83 18.74 -11.20
N ALA A 252 18.57 18.43 -10.90
CA ALA A 252 17.79 19.19 -9.94
C ALA A 252 18.34 19.09 -8.52
N VAL A 253 18.76 17.88 -8.10
CA VAL A 253 19.44 17.66 -6.82
C VAL A 253 20.73 18.47 -6.76
N MET A 254 21.57 18.42 -7.77
CA MET A 254 22.84 19.19 -7.82
C MET A 254 22.58 20.71 -7.71
N LYS A 255 21.58 21.24 -8.45
CA LYS A 255 21.19 22.66 -8.36
C LYS A 255 20.74 23.02 -6.94
N PHE A 256 19.93 22.17 -6.33
CA PHE A 256 19.47 22.36 -4.95
C PHE A 256 20.65 22.35 -3.97
N GLN A 257 21.56 21.40 -4.10
CA GLN A 257 22.76 21.28 -3.27
C GLN A 257 23.62 22.53 -3.36
N LEU A 258 23.92 23.02 -4.57
CA LEU A 258 24.67 24.27 -4.79
C LEU A 258 24.00 25.45 -4.11
N LYS A 259 22.69 25.64 -4.31
CA LYS A 259 21.94 26.74 -3.73
C LYS A 259 21.95 26.73 -2.20
N ASN A 260 22.10 25.56 -1.59
CA ASN A 260 22.04 25.38 -0.14
C ASN A 260 23.43 25.14 0.51
N GLY A 261 24.52 25.38 -0.21
CA GLY A 261 25.88 25.24 0.30
C GLY A 261 26.29 23.80 0.63
N LEU A 262 25.72 22.84 -0.09
CA LEU A 262 26.07 21.43 0.02
C LEU A 262 27.00 21.00 -1.11
N THR A 263 27.74 19.91 -0.92
CA THR A 263 28.48 19.27 -1.99
C THR A 263 27.54 18.82 -3.12
N ALA A 264 27.73 19.33 -4.31
CA ALA A 264 26.84 19.06 -5.46
C ALA A 264 27.23 17.76 -6.18
N ASP A 265 27.04 16.62 -5.52
CA ASP A 265 27.32 15.28 -6.05
C ASP A 265 26.14 14.65 -6.78
N GLY A 266 24.97 15.27 -6.71
CA GLY A 266 23.74 14.78 -7.31
C GLY A 266 23.16 13.55 -6.61
N VAL A 267 23.59 13.28 -5.37
CA VAL A 267 23.09 12.21 -4.51
C VAL A 267 22.27 12.83 -3.39
N ALA A 268 20.99 12.50 -3.34
CA ALA A 268 20.12 12.96 -2.25
C ALA A 268 20.26 12.03 -1.03
N GLY A 269 21.35 12.21 -0.28
CA GLY A 269 21.60 11.55 0.99
C GLY A 269 20.91 12.28 2.15
N PRO A 270 21.05 11.77 3.42
CA PRO A 270 20.36 12.30 4.59
C PRO A 270 20.49 13.82 4.76
N THR A 271 21.69 14.37 4.55
CA THR A 271 21.93 15.81 4.65
C THR A 271 21.19 16.62 3.59
N THR A 272 21.14 16.11 2.35
CA THR A 272 20.43 16.75 1.26
C THR A 272 18.92 16.67 1.47
N LEU A 273 18.41 15.48 1.80
CA LEU A 273 16.98 15.24 2.05
C LEU A 273 16.45 16.07 3.22
N SER A 274 17.21 16.18 4.31
CA SER A 274 16.84 17.02 5.46
C SER A 274 16.70 18.51 5.12
N LYS A 275 17.43 18.99 4.12
CA LYS A 275 17.29 20.38 3.64
C LYS A 275 16.17 20.57 2.61
N ILE A 276 15.86 19.53 1.84
CA ILE A 276 14.76 19.55 0.85
C ILE A 276 13.39 19.54 1.52
N TYR A 277 13.26 18.79 2.63
CA TYR A 277 11.98 18.60 3.31
C TYR A 277 11.77 19.52 4.52
N LYS A 278 12.64 20.50 4.71
CA LYS A 278 12.41 21.60 5.66
C LYS A 278 11.39 22.57 5.11
#